data_6f2e414e5534ac49a8dc464c4f960f1d
#
_entry.id   6f2e414e5534ac49a8dc464c4f960f1d
#
_cell.length_a   1.000
_cell.length_b   1.000
_cell.length_c   1.000
_cell.angle_alpha   90.00
_cell.angle_beta   90.00
_cell.angle_gamma   90.00
#
_symmetry.space_group_name_H-M   'P 1'
#
loop_
_entity.id
_entity.type
_entity.pdbx_description
1 polymer ?
#
loop_
_entity_poly.entity_id
_entity_poly.type
_entity_poly.pdbx_seq_one_letter_code
_entity_poly.pdbx_strand_id
1 'polypeptide(L)'
;MAVLEARNLAKSYKKRPVVLDVSLTIRSGQIAGLLGPNGAGKTTCFYMIVGLIPQDRGQILIDDQDITRYPMHGRARAGIGYLPQEASVFRRLTVAQNLMAILETRSDLNRSQRHEKMEELLREFHITHIRDSLGMSLSGGERRR
;
A
#
# COMPACT_ATOMS: atom_id res chain seq x y z
N MET A 1 -11.24 17.08 -1.57
CA MET A 1 -10.69 16.21 -0.50
C MET A 1 -10.89 14.78 -0.93
N ALA A 2 -9.83 13.96 -0.98
CA ALA A 2 -9.97 12.58 -1.39
C ALA A 2 -10.73 11.73 -0.34
N VAL A 3 -11.61 10.86 -0.81
CA VAL A 3 -12.44 9.98 0.03
C VAL A 3 -12.30 8.55 -0.48
N LEU A 4 -11.85 7.65 0.40
CA LEU A 4 -11.89 6.21 0.15
C LEU A 4 -13.11 5.63 0.85
N GLU A 5 -13.94 4.92 0.10
CA GLU A 5 -15.10 4.21 0.64
C GLU A 5 -15.05 2.72 0.31
N ALA A 6 -15.34 1.92 1.30
CA ALA A 6 -15.67 0.52 1.13
C ALA A 6 -17.13 0.32 1.59
N ARG A 7 -17.97 -0.24 0.74
CA ARG A 7 -19.40 -0.41 0.99
C ARG A 7 -19.78 -1.88 0.96
N ASN A 8 -20.30 -2.39 2.07
CA ASN A 8 -20.86 -3.74 2.23
C ASN A 8 -19.93 -4.87 1.74
N LEU A 9 -18.63 -4.76 2.06
CA LEU A 9 -17.65 -5.76 1.66
C LEU A 9 -17.94 -7.10 2.35
N ALA A 10 -17.96 -8.17 1.56
CA ALA A 10 -18.09 -9.54 2.06
C ALA A 10 -17.09 -10.47 1.37
N LYS A 11 -16.61 -11.46 2.12
CA LYS A 11 -15.71 -12.51 1.63
C LYS A 11 -15.91 -13.82 2.35
N SER A 12 -15.99 -14.90 1.58
CA SER A 12 -16.05 -16.26 2.10
C SER A 12 -14.95 -17.13 1.46
N TYR A 13 -14.42 -18.08 2.22
CA TYR A 13 -13.52 -19.11 1.71
C TYR A 13 -14.12 -20.49 1.98
N LYS A 14 -14.28 -21.29 0.93
CA LYS A 14 -14.87 -22.64 1.02
C LYS A 14 -16.18 -22.65 1.82
N LYS A 15 -17.10 -21.73 1.49
CA LYS A 15 -18.40 -21.52 2.16
C LYS A 15 -18.32 -21.02 3.61
N ARG A 16 -17.14 -20.79 4.17
CA ARG A 16 -16.97 -20.16 5.48
C ARG A 16 -16.86 -18.66 5.32
N PRO A 17 -17.80 -17.88 5.86
CA PRO A 17 -17.73 -16.44 5.83
C PRO A 17 -16.59 -15.94 6.73
N VAL A 18 -15.78 -15.03 6.21
CA VAL A 18 -14.65 -14.40 6.93
C VAL A 18 -14.90 -12.91 7.12
N VAL A 19 -15.49 -12.27 6.11
CA VAL A 19 -16.00 -10.90 6.19
C VAL A 19 -17.46 -10.95 5.75
N LEU A 20 -18.37 -10.50 6.62
CA LEU A 20 -19.82 -10.61 6.38
C LEU A 20 -20.36 -9.35 5.69
N ASP A 21 -20.10 -8.20 6.30
CA ASP A 21 -20.58 -6.90 5.84
C ASP A 21 -19.77 -5.80 6.50
N VAL A 22 -18.73 -5.31 5.81
CA VAL A 22 -17.88 -4.26 6.31
C VAL A 22 -17.99 -3.04 5.42
N SER A 23 -18.37 -1.92 6.04
CA SER A 23 -18.37 -0.61 5.41
C SER A 23 -17.49 0.34 6.19
N LEU A 24 -16.70 1.15 5.48
CA LEU A 24 -15.85 2.18 6.08
C LEU A 24 -15.68 3.33 5.10
N THR A 25 -15.46 4.51 5.66
CA THR A 25 -15.14 5.72 4.89
C THR A 25 -13.94 6.41 5.53
N ILE A 26 -12.94 6.73 4.74
CA ILE A 26 -11.73 7.44 5.18
C ILE A 26 -11.56 8.67 4.30
N ARG A 27 -11.38 9.83 4.92
CA ARG A 27 -11.16 11.10 4.23
C ARG A 27 -9.71 11.53 4.32
N SER A 28 -9.28 12.34 3.37
CA SER A 28 -7.97 13.01 3.37
C SER A 28 -7.64 13.58 4.76
N GLY A 29 -6.44 13.30 5.28
CA GLY A 29 -5.99 13.74 6.60
C GLY A 29 -6.49 12.89 7.78
N GLN A 30 -7.31 11.86 7.57
CA GLN A 30 -7.75 10.95 8.61
C GLN A 30 -6.82 9.74 8.76
N ILE A 31 -6.66 9.30 10.00
CA ILE A 31 -6.08 8.00 10.35
C ILE A 31 -7.20 7.13 10.92
N ALA A 32 -7.43 5.97 10.33
CA ALA A 32 -8.45 5.03 10.79
C ALA A 32 -7.80 3.70 11.20
N GLY A 33 -8.25 3.13 12.31
CA GLY A 33 -7.82 1.83 12.81
C GLY A 33 -8.90 0.78 12.64
N LEU A 34 -8.56 -0.38 12.06
CA LEU A 34 -9.44 -1.54 12.01
C LEU A 34 -9.07 -2.49 13.15
N LEU A 35 -9.89 -2.52 14.19
CA LEU A 35 -9.65 -3.29 15.42
C LEU A 35 -10.48 -4.58 15.43
N GLY A 36 -10.00 -5.57 16.16
CA GLY A 36 -10.71 -6.84 16.34
C GLY A 36 -9.75 -7.98 16.70
N PRO A 37 -10.28 -9.12 17.18
CA PRO A 37 -9.47 -10.28 17.54
C PRO A 37 -8.77 -10.92 16.35
N ASN A 38 -7.82 -11.85 16.61
CA ASN A 38 -7.21 -12.64 15.55
C ASN A 38 -8.26 -13.48 14.83
N GLY A 39 -8.19 -13.54 13.51
CA GLY A 39 -9.17 -14.23 12.68
C GLY A 39 -10.46 -13.46 12.37
N ALA A 40 -10.62 -12.22 12.86
CA ALA A 40 -11.80 -11.38 12.59
C ALA A 40 -11.90 -10.85 11.14
N GLY A 41 -11.00 -11.26 10.23
CA GLY A 41 -11.08 -10.84 8.84
C GLY A 41 -10.41 -9.49 8.52
N LYS A 42 -9.71 -8.85 9.47
CA LYS A 42 -9.05 -7.55 9.27
C LYS A 42 -8.14 -7.54 8.05
N THR A 43 -7.19 -8.47 7.99
CA THR A 43 -6.26 -8.60 6.86
C THR A 43 -6.98 -8.86 5.54
N THR A 44 -8.04 -9.68 5.58
CA THR A 44 -8.89 -9.95 4.41
C THR A 44 -9.56 -8.67 3.91
N CYS A 45 -10.06 -7.84 4.83
CA CYS A 45 -10.65 -6.55 4.49
C CYS A 45 -9.61 -5.63 3.82
N PHE A 46 -8.41 -5.49 4.39
CA PHE A 46 -7.32 -4.74 3.76
C PHE A 46 -6.96 -5.28 2.38
N TYR A 47 -6.84 -6.59 2.23
CA TYR A 47 -6.51 -7.21 0.94
C TYR A 47 -7.58 -6.98 -0.13
N MET A 48 -8.85 -6.95 0.25
CA MET A 48 -9.93 -6.56 -0.65
C MET A 48 -9.78 -5.09 -1.09
N ILE A 49 -9.51 -4.18 -0.15
CA ILE A 49 -9.39 -2.74 -0.44
C ILE A 49 -8.19 -2.46 -1.34
N VAL A 50 -7.04 -3.08 -1.11
CA VAL A 50 -5.84 -2.86 -1.94
C VAL A 50 -5.84 -3.66 -3.25
N GLY A 51 -6.76 -4.60 -3.42
CA GLY A 51 -6.91 -5.40 -4.65
C GLY A 51 -6.02 -6.64 -4.75
N LEU A 52 -5.53 -7.14 -3.60
CA LEU A 52 -4.80 -8.41 -3.53
C LEU A 52 -5.74 -9.62 -3.64
N ILE A 53 -6.96 -9.51 -3.15
CA ILE A 53 -8.00 -10.51 -3.30
C ILE A 53 -9.31 -9.83 -3.76
N PRO A 54 -10.12 -10.51 -4.60
CA PRO A 54 -11.43 -10.00 -4.96
C PRO A 54 -12.41 -10.21 -3.81
N GLN A 55 -13.29 -9.24 -3.58
CA GLN A 55 -14.46 -9.38 -2.72
C GLN A 55 -15.53 -10.22 -3.42
N ASP A 56 -16.38 -10.90 -2.63
CA ASP A 56 -17.53 -11.64 -3.17
C ASP A 56 -18.74 -10.70 -3.34
N ARG A 57 -18.83 -9.65 -2.51
CA ARG A 57 -19.86 -8.61 -2.55
C ARG A 57 -19.30 -7.28 -2.04
N GLY A 58 -19.97 -6.20 -2.41
CA GLY A 58 -19.66 -4.83 -2.01
C GLY A 58 -18.88 -4.06 -3.07
N GLN A 59 -18.61 -2.80 -2.76
CA GLN A 59 -17.96 -1.85 -3.66
C GLN A 59 -16.82 -1.12 -2.96
N ILE A 60 -15.84 -0.68 -3.75
CA ILE A 60 -14.72 0.16 -3.30
C ILE A 60 -14.64 1.35 -4.22
N LEU A 61 -14.69 2.56 -3.64
CA LEU A 61 -14.70 3.81 -4.38
C LEU A 61 -13.56 4.73 -3.88
N ILE A 62 -13.02 5.51 -4.80
CA ILE A 62 -12.17 6.68 -4.52
C ILE A 62 -12.81 7.88 -5.21
N ASP A 63 -13.16 8.91 -4.44
CA ASP A 63 -13.79 10.14 -4.94
C ASP A 63 -14.98 9.85 -5.90
N ASP A 64 -15.88 8.96 -5.46
CA ASP A 64 -17.04 8.45 -6.21
C ASP A 64 -16.70 7.56 -7.43
N GLN A 65 -15.41 7.41 -7.77
CA GLN A 65 -14.98 6.50 -8.83
C GLN A 65 -14.98 5.06 -8.32
N ASP A 66 -15.75 4.18 -8.94
CA ASP A 66 -15.78 2.75 -8.63
C ASP A 66 -14.49 2.06 -9.13
N ILE A 67 -13.67 1.62 -8.18
CA ILE A 67 -12.43 0.89 -8.42
C ILE A 67 -12.52 -0.58 -8.02
N THR A 68 -13.72 -1.07 -7.77
CA THR A 68 -14.02 -2.42 -7.25
C THR A 68 -13.33 -3.51 -8.07
N ARG A 69 -13.33 -3.38 -9.40
CA ARG A 69 -12.75 -4.35 -10.34
C ARG A 69 -11.33 -4.01 -10.78
N TYR A 70 -10.76 -2.90 -10.29
CA TYR A 70 -9.41 -2.54 -10.66
C TYR A 70 -8.41 -3.52 -10.05
N PRO A 71 -7.43 -3.98 -10.83
CA PRO A 71 -6.31 -4.74 -10.28
C PRO A 71 -5.45 -3.84 -9.39
N MET A 72 -4.59 -4.45 -8.55
CA MET A 72 -3.77 -3.72 -7.57
C MET A 72 -3.01 -2.53 -8.19
N HIS A 73 -2.38 -2.71 -9.38
CA HIS A 73 -1.67 -1.63 -10.04
C HIS A 73 -2.59 -0.49 -10.52
N GLY A 74 -3.83 -0.80 -10.88
CA GLY A 74 -4.84 0.20 -11.23
C GLY A 74 -5.27 1.00 -10.00
N ARG A 75 -5.43 0.34 -8.85
CA ARG A 75 -5.73 1.02 -7.58
C ARG A 75 -4.56 1.86 -7.09
N ALA A 76 -3.33 1.40 -7.31
CA ALA A 76 -2.15 2.20 -7.01
C ALA A 76 -2.12 3.50 -7.83
N ARG A 77 -2.48 3.45 -9.12
CA ARG A 77 -2.62 4.65 -9.96
C ARG A 77 -3.77 5.56 -9.55
N ALA A 78 -4.81 4.99 -8.94
CA ALA A 78 -5.92 5.76 -8.35
C ALA A 78 -5.57 6.36 -6.98
N GLY A 79 -4.35 6.10 -6.44
CA GLY A 79 -3.85 6.72 -5.22
C GLY A 79 -3.84 5.80 -3.99
N ILE A 80 -4.16 4.50 -4.10
CA ILE A 80 -4.05 3.57 -2.97
C ILE A 80 -2.61 3.08 -2.82
N GLY A 81 -1.91 3.51 -1.77
CA GLY A 81 -0.67 2.91 -1.32
C GLY A 81 -0.93 1.71 -0.40
N TYR A 82 -0.04 0.72 -0.43
CA TYR A 82 -0.07 -0.42 0.48
C TYR A 82 1.31 -0.67 1.07
N LEU A 83 1.39 -0.63 2.39
CA LEU A 83 2.59 -1.03 3.13
C LEU A 83 2.33 -2.38 3.80
N PRO A 84 2.95 -3.48 3.32
CA PRO A 84 2.76 -4.81 3.92
C PRO A 84 3.43 -4.90 5.30
N GLN A 85 2.97 -5.88 6.11
CA GLN A 85 3.56 -6.15 7.42
C GLN A 85 5.02 -6.65 7.31
N GLU A 86 5.33 -7.41 6.26
CA GLU A 86 6.70 -7.83 5.95
C GLU A 86 7.41 -6.79 5.08
N ALA A 87 8.72 -6.66 5.28
CA ALA A 87 9.52 -5.72 4.50
C ALA A 87 9.49 -6.07 3.01
N SER A 88 8.85 -5.21 2.23
CA SER A 88 8.69 -5.35 0.77
C SER A 88 9.79 -4.57 0.06
N VAL A 89 11.01 -5.09 0.08
CA VAL A 89 12.16 -4.50 -0.61
C VAL A 89 12.72 -5.47 -1.66
N PHE A 90 13.22 -4.93 -2.75
CA PHE A 90 13.97 -5.69 -3.75
C PHE A 90 15.35 -6.03 -3.20
N ARG A 91 15.51 -7.25 -2.72
CA ARG A 91 16.69 -7.68 -1.94
C ARG A 91 18.02 -7.56 -2.69
N ARG A 92 18.01 -7.65 -4.03
CA ARG A 92 19.19 -7.55 -4.90
C ARG A 92 19.47 -6.14 -5.43
N LEU A 93 18.62 -5.18 -5.10
CA LEU A 93 18.82 -3.78 -5.41
C LEU A 93 19.41 -3.06 -4.20
N THR A 94 20.15 -1.98 -4.45
CA THR A 94 20.61 -1.08 -3.39
C THR A 94 19.45 -0.27 -2.80
N VAL A 95 19.65 0.39 -1.67
CA VAL A 95 18.65 1.30 -1.08
C VAL A 95 18.25 2.38 -2.10
N ALA A 96 19.22 3.04 -2.73
CA ALA A 96 18.95 4.03 -3.77
C ALA A 96 18.16 3.46 -4.94
N GLN A 97 18.49 2.27 -5.41
CA GLN A 97 17.76 1.59 -6.48
C GLN A 97 16.33 1.20 -6.07
N ASN A 98 16.11 0.77 -4.82
CA ASN A 98 14.77 0.50 -4.30
C ASN A 98 13.90 1.76 -4.31
N LEU A 99 14.41 2.88 -3.81
CA LEU A 99 13.71 4.16 -3.85
C LEU A 99 13.43 4.60 -5.29
N MET A 100 14.44 4.52 -6.17
CA MET A 100 14.30 4.91 -7.57
C MET A 100 13.25 4.06 -8.29
N ALA A 101 13.17 2.74 -8.05
CA ALA A 101 12.17 1.86 -8.65
C ALA A 101 10.72 2.32 -8.35
N ILE A 102 10.48 2.87 -7.15
CA ILE A 102 9.18 3.45 -6.81
C ILE A 102 8.99 4.83 -7.46
N LEU A 103 10.02 5.68 -7.44
CA LEU A 103 9.94 7.01 -8.03
C LEU A 103 9.76 6.97 -9.55
N GLU A 104 10.23 5.93 -10.24
CA GLU A 104 10.01 5.72 -11.67
C GLU A 104 8.53 5.46 -12.02
N THR A 105 7.72 4.99 -11.06
CA THR A 105 6.27 4.85 -11.27
C THR A 105 5.53 6.19 -11.27
N ARG A 106 6.16 7.27 -10.79
CA ARG A 106 5.61 8.62 -10.73
C ARG A 106 5.74 9.30 -12.10
N SER A 107 4.65 9.43 -12.82
CA SER A 107 4.60 10.09 -14.13
C SER A 107 4.71 11.61 -14.07
N ASP A 108 4.45 12.18 -12.90
CA ASP A 108 4.52 13.62 -12.62
C ASP A 108 5.97 14.13 -12.36
N LEU A 109 6.93 13.22 -12.19
CA LEU A 109 8.33 13.56 -11.95
C LEU A 109 9.19 13.26 -13.17
N ASN A 110 10.01 14.23 -13.60
CA ASN A 110 11.07 13.99 -14.57
C ASN A 110 12.30 13.32 -13.91
N ARG A 111 13.29 12.95 -14.72
CA ARG A 111 14.48 12.23 -14.24
C ARG A 111 15.27 12.98 -13.15
N SER A 112 15.46 14.28 -13.30
CA SER A 112 16.18 15.11 -12.30
C SER A 112 15.40 15.17 -11.00
N GLN A 113 14.10 15.44 -11.07
CA GLN A 113 13.23 15.51 -9.90
C GLN A 113 13.14 14.18 -9.13
N ARG A 114 13.20 13.04 -9.83
CA ARG A 114 13.28 11.71 -9.17
C ARG A 114 14.57 11.55 -8.38
N HIS A 115 15.71 11.97 -8.94
CA HIS A 115 16.98 11.94 -8.22
C HIS A 115 16.99 12.87 -7.01
N GLU A 116 16.50 14.09 -7.17
CA GLU A 116 16.39 15.05 -6.06
C GLU A 116 15.50 14.50 -4.94
N LYS A 117 14.35 13.91 -5.30
CA LYS A 117 13.43 13.32 -4.34
C LYS A 117 14.03 12.09 -3.64
N MET A 118 14.79 11.26 -4.36
CA MET A 118 15.52 10.13 -3.77
C MET A 118 16.52 10.61 -2.72
N GLU A 119 17.33 11.63 -3.04
CA GLU A 119 18.32 12.19 -2.09
C GLU A 119 17.64 12.88 -0.89
N GLU A 120 16.47 13.51 -1.10
CA GLU A 120 15.65 14.06 -0.02
C GLU A 120 15.19 12.95 0.93
N LEU A 121 14.62 11.86 0.41
CA LEU A 121 14.14 10.72 1.20
C LEU A 121 15.29 10.06 1.99
N LEU A 122 16.45 9.86 1.37
CA LEU A 122 17.63 9.32 2.05
C LEU A 122 18.03 10.14 3.26
N ARG A 123 17.94 11.47 3.17
CA ARG A 123 18.23 12.40 4.28
C ARG A 123 17.12 12.39 5.33
N GLU A 124 15.86 12.46 4.92
CA GLU A 124 14.68 12.50 5.80
C GLU A 124 14.63 11.26 6.69
N PHE A 125 14.88 10.07 6.13
CA PHE A 125 14.89 8.82 6.88
C PHE A 125 16.24 8.48 7.54
N HIS A 126 17.24 9.36 7.43
CA HIS A 126 18.58 9.16 7.98
C HIS A 126 19.27 7.86 7.51
N ILE A 127 19.10 7.52 6.23
CA ILE A 127 19.63 6.30 5.62
C ILE A 127 20.67 6.56 4.52
N THR A 128 21.20 7.77 4.44
CA THR A 128 22.23 8.16 3.45
C THR A 128 23.47 7.28 3.54
N HIS A 129 23.85 6.86 4.75
CA HIS A 129 25.04 6.03 4.99
C HIS A 129 24.91 4.59 4.44
N ILE A 130 23.72 4.11 4.16
CA ILE A 130 23.45 2.79 3.57
C ILE A 130 22.94 2.88 2.13
N ARG A 131 23.04 4.05 1.50
CA ARG A 131 22.54 4.35 0.15
C ARG A 131 22.87 3.28 -0.88
N ASP A 132 24.11 2.79 -0.87
CA ASP A 132 24.63 1.83 -1.84
C ASP A 132 24.65 0.37 -1.29
N SER A 133 24.11 0.16 -0.09
CA SER A 133 23.95 -1.18 0.51
C SER A 133 22.83 -1.94 -0.16
N LEU A 134 23.03 -3.24 -0.41
CA LEU A 134 21.99 -4.11 -0.95
C LEU A 134 20.87 -4.35 0.07
N GLY A 135 19.63 -4.42 -0.39
CA GLY A 135 18.47 -4.69 0.46
C GLY A 135 18.58 -5.98 1.28
N MET A 136 19.32 -6.97 0.78
CA MET A 136 19.57 -8.22 1.49
C MET A 136 20.55 -8.08 2.69
N SER A 137 21.43 -7.09 2.66
CA SER A 137 22.42 -6.85 3.72
C SER A 137 21.91 -5.97 4.87
N LEU A 138 20.72 -5.39 4.72
CA LEU A 138 20.15 -4.48 5.71
C LEU A 138 19.63 -5.25 6.93
N SER A 139 19.81 -4.67 8.11
CA SER A 139 19.16 -5.13 9.34
C SER A 139 17.63 -4.99 9.27
N GLY A 140 16.93 -5.66 10.18
CA GLY A 140 15.47 -5.57 10.26
C GLY A 140 14.95 -4.16 10.51
N GLY A 141 15.69 -3.34 11.29
CA GLY A 141 15.38 -1.95 11.56
C GLY A 141 15.59 -1.04 10.34
N GLU A 142 16.71 -1.20 9.64
CA GLU A 142 17.01 -0.44 8.42
C GLU A 142 16.03 -0.74 7.28
N ARG A 143 15.54 -1.97 7.17
CA ARG A 143 14.51 -2.35 6.18
C ARG A 143 13.14 -1.76 6.45
N ARG A 144 12.88 -1.27 7.66
CA ARG A 144 11.59 -0.67 8.05
C ARG A 144 11.58 0.86 7.99
N ARG A 145 12.71 1.47 7.79
CA ARG A 145 12.85 2.91 7.53
C ARG A 145 12.64 3.21 6.07
#